data_300469bd4fdc84bd21d162e119243160
#
_entry.id   300469bd4fdc84bd21d162e119243160
#
_cell.length_a   1.000
_cell.length_b   1.000
_cell.length_c   1.000
_cell.angle_alpha   90.00
_cell.angle_beta   90.00
_cell.angle_gamma   90.00
#
_symmetry.space_group_name_H-M   'P 1'
#
loop_
_entity.id
_entity.type
_entity.pdbx_description
1 polymer ?
#
loop_
_entity_poly.entity_id
_entity_poly.type
_entity_poly.pdbx_seq_one_letter_code
_entity_poly.pdbx_strand_id
1 'polypeptide(L)'
;VSAAIMFDLGVVSCLEYLESIPWTEDEQEEVISLLEHLQIDDSATEVLLRVSSDPSTADRADDIFLNLLSGILQAKDDKARREMKALLSRLLKEDVSNDSSRLDVSKDTLYHLCHKCISSLLLCLSEATGSDEKLDRGAIISNITREADNIQWIVDILIGKKMSDEFVKIWAEQKELATLHSKVPTVYRHEISRITAQLCIGIGRGHILVPKEIRFSVLSTWLEALYEDFGWMRRASRAVDRKLIEDGLSQTILTLPLLQQQSVLLNWFDRFLNKGDDCPNIQKAFEIWWRRAFIRQYSAEPENSQLQITLSDYPS
;
A
#
# COMPACT_ATOMS: atom_id res chain seq x y z
N VAL A 1 40.13 10.92 26.75
CA VAL A 1 41.43 11.23 27.33
C VAL A 1 41.32 12.43 28.28
N SER A 2 40.80 13.61 27.80
CA SER A 2 40.71 14.83 28.65
C SER A 2 39.93 14.62 29.95
N ALA A 3 38.77 13.91 29.90
CA ALA A 3 37.99 13.57 31.08
C ALA A 3 38.76 12.62 32.04
N ALA A 4 39.45 11.64 31.46
CA ALA A 4 40.24 10.67 32.26
C ALA A 4 41.41 11.27 33.01
N ILE A 5 41.92 12.42 32.55
CA ILE A 5 43.02 13.18 33.22
C ILE A 5 42.51 14.43 33.94
N MET A 6 41.17 14.59 34.11
CA MET A 6 40.55 15.72 34.80
C MET A 6 40.96 17.09 34.20
N PHE A 7 41.05 17.18 32.85
CA PHE A 7 41.40 18.40 32.16
C PHE A 7 40.13 19.09 31.63
N ASP A 8 39.45 19.87 32.47
CA ASP A 8 38.12 20.45 32.22
C ASP A 8 38.08 21.32 30.97
N LEU A 9 39.06 22.16 30.71
CA LEU A 9 39.14 22.97 29.49
C LEU A 9 39.20 22.10 28.22
N GLY A 10 39.86 20.98 28.27
CA GLY A 10 39.93 20.01 27.19
C GLY A 10 38.58 19.28 26.97
N VAL A 11 37.84 19.04 28.05
CA VAL A 11 36.49 18.46 27.96
C VAL A 11 35.55 19.43 27.28
N VAL A 12 35.51 20.69 27.72
CA VAL A 12 34.65 21.71 27.13
C VAL A 12 34.96 21.88 25.64
N SER A 13 36.22 22.00 25.25
CA SER A 13 36.61 22.14 23.83
C SER A 13 36.22 20.91 22.99
N CYS A 14 36.28 19.70 23.56
CA CYS A 14 35.81 18.49 22.85
C CYS A 14 34.29 18.51 22.68
N LEU A 15 33.53 18.93 23.68
CA LEU A 15 32.06 19.01 23.60
C LEU A 15 31.63 20.09 22.59
N GLU A 16 32.26 21.29 22.61
CA GLU A 16 32.03 22.33 21.60
C GLU A 16 32.33 21.85 20.17
N TYR A 17 33.39 21.05 20.01
CA TYR A 17 33.72 20.44 18.73
C TYR A 17 32.63 19.42 18.30
N LEU A 18 32.21 18.51 19.19
CA LEU A 18 31.15 17.54 18.92
C LEU A 18 29.81 18.23 18.61
N GLU A 19 29.52 19.35 19.26
CA GLU A 19 28.30 20.11 18.97
C GLU A 19 28.33 20.76 17.59
N SER A 20 29.51 21.21 17.12
CA SER A 20 29.64 22.00 15.88
C SER A 20 29.81 21.18 14.62
N ILE A 21 30.15 19.87 14.67
CA ILE A 21 30.35 19.01 13.51
C ILE A 21 29.17 18.06 13.27
N PRO A 22 28.83 17.71 12.00
CA PRO A 22 27.89 16.64 11.69
C PRO A 22 28.53 15.28 12.04
N TRP A 23 27.71 14.34 12.55
CA TRP A 23 28.11 12.96 12.79
C TRP A 23 27.50 12.04 11.75
N THR A 24 28.23 10.97 11.42
CA THR A 24 27.68 9.80 10.75
C THR A 24 26.90 8.93 11.76
N GLU A 25 26.12 7.97 11.28
CA GLU A 25 25.37 7.05 12.17
C GLU A 25 26.31 6.26 13.11
N ASP A 26 27.45 5.76 12.59
CA ASP A 26 28.45 5.04 13.39
C ASP A 26 29.10 5.94 14.45
N GLU A 27 29.45 7.17 14.08
CA GLU A 27 30.02 8.17 15.01
C GLU A 27 29.00 8.58 16.08
N GLN A 28 27.71 8.66 15.74
CA GLN A 28 26.64 8.98 16.68
C GLN A 28 26.55 7.94 17.79
N GLU A 29 26.54 6.65 17.44
CA GLU A 29 26.51 5.55 18.41
C GLU A 29 27.73 5.59 19.34
N GLU A 30 28.91 5.86 18.77
CA GLU A 30 30.14 5.99 19.53
C GLU A 30 30.13 7.19 20.49
N VAL A 31 29.65 8.37 20.03
CA VAL A 31 29.53 9.58 20.85
C VAL A 31 28.55 9.37 22.01
N ILE A 32 27.37 8.77 21.76
CA ILE A 32 26.38 8.47 22.80
C ILE A 32 27.00 7.56 23.85
N SER A 33 27.58 6.43 23.42
CA SER A 33 28.22 5.47 24.32
C SER A 33 29.33 6.07 25.16
N LEU A 34 30.17 6.94 24.56
CA LEU A 34 31.26 7.62 25.28
C LEU A 34 30.74 8.64 26.30
N LEU A 35 29.73 9.43 25.96
CA LEU A 35 29.18 10.46 26.85
C LEU A 35 28.42 9.83 28.03
N GLU A 36 27.68 8.75 27.81
CA GLU A 36 27.03 7.98 28.89
C GLU A 36 28.03 7.34 29.83
N HIS A 37 29.15 6.84 29.29
CA HIS A 37 30.18 6.17 30.12
C HIS A 37 31.01 7.16 30.95
N LEU A 38 31.17 8.40 30.47
CA LEU A 38 32.02 9.39 31.15
C LEU A 38 31.30 10.13 32.28
N GLN A 39 29.97 9.97 32.44
CA GLN A 39 29.15 10.68 33.45
C GLN A 39 29.47 12.17 33.56
N ILE A 40 29.66 12.83 32.40
CA ILE A 40 29.95 14.27 32.30
C ILE A 40 28.66 15.03 32.55
N ASP A 41 28.72 16.04 33.46
CA ASP A 41 27.61 16.89 33.91
C ASP A 41 26.91 17.66 32.77
N ASP A 42 26.03 18.59 33.11
CA ASP A 42 25.11 19.34 32.27
C ASP A 42 25.60 19.73 30.85
N SER A 43 26.92 19.94 30.65
CA SER A 43 27.49 20.25 29.35
C SER A 43 27.38 19.16 28.29
N ALA A 44 27.37 17.90 28.68
CA ALA A 44 27.14 16.77 27.77
C ALA A 44 25.68 16.66 27.32
N THR A 45 24.78 17.20 28.13
CA THR A 45 23.34 17.21 27.84
C THR A 45 23.03 17.98 26.57
N GLU A 46 23.70 19.13 26.31
CA GLU A 46 23.49 19.91 25.08
C GLU A 46 23.91 19.13 23.83
N VAL A 47 25.03 18.41 23.88
CA VAL A 47 25.48 17.54 22.77
C VAL A 47 24.49 16.38 22.55
N LEU A 48 23.99 15.76 23.63
CA LEU A 48 23.02 14.68 23.57
C LEU A 48 21.61 15.10 23.11
N LEU A 49 21.24 16.39 23.29
CA LEU A 49 19.97 16.93 22.74
C LEU A 49 19.85 16.79 21.23
N ARG A 50 20.93 16.58 20.48
CA ARG A 50 20.91 16.33 19.04
C ARG A 50 20.32 14.97 18.69
N VAL A 51 20.38 14.00 19.61
CA VAL A 51 20.03 12.59 19.42
C VAL A 51 18.98 12.11 20.43
N SER A 52 18.75 12.86 21.51
CA SER A 52 17.70 12.55 22.47
C SER A 52 16.34 13.00 21.96
N SER A 53 15.39 12.08 21.87
CA SER A 53 13.99 12.42 21.63
C SER A 53 13.40 13.05 22.89
N ASP A 54 12.88 14.27 22.75
CA ASP A 54 12.06 14.89 23.78
C ASP A 54 10.79 14.03 23.98
N PRO A 55 10.42 13.61 25.20
CA PRO A 55 9.18 12.88 25.44
C PRO A 55 7.92 13.57 24.89
N SER A 56 7.93 14.90 24.77
CA SER A 56 6.87 15.66 24.11
C SER A 56 6.79 15.43 22.60
N THR A 57 7.85 14.91 21.98
CA THR A 57 7.89 14.62 20.53
C THR A 57 7.15 13.33 20.21
N ALA A 58 7.12 12.37 21.13
CA ALA A 58 6.39 11.11 20.94
C ALA A 58 4.87 11.35 20.78
N ASP A 59 4.29 12.24 21.60
CA ASP A 59 2.87 12.59 21.54
C ASP A 59 2.51 13.38 20.26
N ARG A 60 3.50 13.98 19.60
CA ARG A 60 3.34 14.76 18.35
C ARG A 60 3.81 14.02 17.10
N ALA A 61 4.38 12.84 17.23
CA ALA A 61 4.94 12.10 16.11
C ALA A 61 3.90 11.82 15.02
N ASP A 62 2.69 11.44 15.40
CA ASP A 62 1.58 11.20 14.47
C ASP A 62 1.16 12.47 13.72
N ASP A 63 1.09 13.62 14.40
CA ASP A 63 0.76 14.90 13.76
C ASP A 63 1.85 15.33 12.80
N ILE A 64 3.13 15.18 13.17
CA ILE A 64 4.28 15.48 12.31
C ILE A 64 4.23 14.56 11.08
N PHE A 65 4.01 13.29 11.27
CA PHE A 65 3.92 12.30 10.20
C PHE A 65 2.75 12.59 9.26
N LEU A 66 1.56 12.89 9.80
CA LEU A 66 0.40 13.30 9.03
C LEU A 66 0.69 14.54 8.18
N ASN A 67 1.36 15.55 8.77
CA ASN A 67 1.72 16.77 8.07
C ASN A 67 2.73 16.51 6.94
N LEU A 68 3.73 15.66 7.18
CA LEU A 68 4.72 15.27 6.16
C LEU A 68 4.05 14.55 4.99
N LEU A 69 3.22 13.53 5.27
CA LEU A 69 2.49 12.81 4.24
C LEU A 69 1.54 13.73 3.47
N SER A 70 0.77 14.55 4.18
CA SER A 70 -0.15 15.51 3.56
C SER A 70 0.60 16.50 2.65
N GLY A 71 1.76 17.00 3.08
CA GLY A 71 2.62 17.88 2.30
C GLY A 71 3.08 17.23 1.00
N ILE A 72 3.52 15.96 1.06
CA ILE A 72 3.94 15.19 -0.11
C ILE A 72 2.77 14.97 -1.08
N LEU A 73 1.59 14.57 -0.57
CA LEU A 73 0.42 14.33 -1.42
C LEU A 73 -0.06 15.59 -2.13
N GLN A 74 0.12 16.77 -1.52
CA GLN A 74 -0.29 18.06 -2.05
C GLN A 74 0.82 18.77 -2.84
N ALA A 75 2.04 18.25 -2.87
CA ALA A 75 3.17 18.88 -3.55
C ALA A 75 2.85 19.12 -5.04
N LYS A 76 3.15 20.34 -5.51
CA LYS A 76 2.89 20.76 -6.90
C LYS A 76 3.95 20.27 -7.87
N ASP A 77 5.19 20.14 -7.41
CA ASP A 77 6.28 19.63 -8.21
C ASP A 77 6.26 18.10 -8.22
N ASP A 78 6.01 17.53 -9.40
CA ASP A 78 5.90 16.07 -9.57
C ASP A 78 7.23 15.33 -9.37
N LYS A 79 8.38 15.98 -9.60
CA LYS A 79 9.69 15.37 -9.39
C LYS A 79 9.98 15.29 -7.90
N ALA A 80 9.86 16.41 -7.18
CA ALA A 80 10.05 16.47 -5.73
C ALA A 80 9.09 15.50 -5.00
N ARG A 81 7.81 15.47 -5.44
CA ARG A 81 6.82 14.54 -4.87
C ARG A 81 7.25 13.06 -5.03
N ARG A 82 7.73 12.66 -6.21
CA ARG A 82 8.20 11.28 -6.45
C ARG A 82 9.43 10.94 -5.63
N GLU A 83 10.38 11.86 -5.54
CA GLU A 83 11.59 11.70 -4.73
C GLU A 83 11.26 11.51 -3.25
N MET A 84 10.36 12.35 -2.69
CA MET A 84 9.93 12.25 -1.30
C MET A 84 9.11 10.98 -1.03
N LYS A 85 8.21 10.58 -1.94
CA LYS A 85 7.52 9.28 -1.84
C LYS A 85 8.51 8.11 -1.80
N ALA A 86 9.53 8.13 -2.65
CA ALA A 86 10.57 7.09 -2.69
C ALA A 86 11.40 7.07 -1.39
N LEU A 87 11.80 8.25 -0.89
CA LEU A 87 12.53 8.38 0.37
C LEU A 87 11.74 7.80 1.54
N LEU A 88 10.49 8.27 1.74
CA LEU A 88 9.66 7.78 2.84
C LEU A 88 9.36 6.28 2.71
N SER A 89 9.11 5.79 1.49
CA SER A 89 8.92 4.35 1.28
C SER A 89 10.12 3.52 1.68
N ARG A 90 11.33 4.03 1.52
CA ARG A 90 12.56 3.39 1.97
C ARG A 90 12.66 3.42 3.50
N LEU A 91 12.53 4.60 4.12
CA LEU A 91 12.60 4.76 5.58
C LEU A 91 11.57 3.88 6.29
N LEU A 92 10.31 3.83 5.80
CA LEU A 92 9.27 2.98 6.38
C LEU A 92 9.52 1.46 6.21
N LYS A 93 10.39 1.05 5.28
CA LYS A 93 10.81 -0.35 5.10
C LYS A 93 12.00 -0.71 6.00
N GLU A 94 12.94 0.21 6.17
CA GLU A 94 14.10 0.03 7.06
C GLU A 94 13.65 -0.14 8.51
N ASP A 95 12.63 0.59 8.94
CA ASP A 95 12.01 0.51 10.27
C ASP A 95 11.45 -0.90 10.64
N VAL A 96 11.13 -1.73 9.63
CA VAL A 96 10.64 -3.10 9.86
C VAL A 96 11.78 -4.06 10.28
N SER A 97 13.03 -3.72 10.01
CA SER A 97 14.21 -4.57 10.28
C SER A 97 14.83 -4.33 11.64
N ASN A 98 14.59 -3.19 12.30
CA ASN A 98 15.10 -2.84 13.62
C ASN A 98 13.98 -2.85 14.67
N ASP A 99 14.04 -3.83 15.59
CA ASP A 99 13.03 -4.08 16.65
C ASP A 99 13.01 -3.00 17.76
N SER A 100 13.91 -2.00 17.72
CA SER A 100 14.13 -1.04 18.80
C SER A 100 13.63 0.40 18.57
N SER A 101 13.22 0.77 17.34
CA SER A 101 12.67 2.09 17.08
C SER A 101 11.45 2.01 16.16
N ARG A 102 10.29 1.61 16.69
CA ARG A 102 9.04 1.63 15.96
C ARG A 102 8.56 3.07 15.80
N LEU A 103 8.73 3.64 14.61
CA LEU A 103 7.75 4.61 14.10
C LEU A 103 6.44 3.83 13.90
N ASP A 104 5.65 3.76 14.95
CA ASP A 104 4.31 3.15 14.88
C ASP A 104 3.41 4.12 14.12
N VAL A 105 3.52 4.05 12.78
CA VAL A 105 2.67 4.85 11.90
C VAL A 105 1.24 4.48 12.21
N SER A 106 0.50 5.42 12.79
CA SER A 106 -0.88 5.20 13.16
C SER A 106 -1.68 4.72 11.94
N LYS A 107 -2.34 3.58 12.10
CA LYS A 107 -3.28 3.05 11.11
C LYS A 107 -4.32 4.12 10.74
N ASP A 108 -4.82 4.84 11.70
CA ASP A 108 -5.85 5.86 11.54
C ASP A 108 -5.37 7.03 10.67
N THR A 109 -4.11 7.44 10.81
CA THR A 109 -3.48 8.46 9.97
C THR A 109 -3.46 8.05 8.50
N LEU A 110 -3.05 6.82 8.19
CA LEU A 110 -3.03 6.33 6.80
C LEU A 110 -4.44 6.22 6.21
N TYR A 111 -5.40 5.75 6.99
CA TYR A 111 -6.80 5.67 6.54
C TYR A 111 -7.44 7.04 6.35
N HIS A 112 -7.14 8.00 7.22
CA HIS A 112 -7.57 9.39 7.03
C HIS A 112 -7.08 9.95 5.68
N LEU A 113 -5.82 9.71 5.33
CA LEU A 113 -5.26 10.12 4.04
C LEU A 113 -5.89 9.38 2.86
N CYS A 114 -6.19 8.09 3.01
CA CYS A 114 -6.93 7.32 1.99
C CYS A 114 -8.30 7.96 1.71
N HIS A 115 -9.08 8.24 2.75
CA HIS A 115 -10.39 8.88 2.61
C HIS A 115 -10.30 10.25 1.95
N LYS A 116 -9.31 11.06 2.33
CA LYS A 116 -9.05 12.37 1.73
C LYS A 116 -8.75 12.25 0.23
N CYS A 117 -7.86 11.32 -0.17
CA CYS A 117 -7.52 11.11 -1.57
C CYS A 117 -8.70 10.55 -2.38
N ILE A 118 -9.49 9.61 -1.82
CA ILE A 118 -10.69 9.08 -2.46
C ILE A 118 -11.73 10.18 -2.67
N SER A 119 -11.97 11.03 -1.66
CA SER A 119 -12.90 12.16 -1.76
C SER A 119 -12.44 13.17 -2.82
N SER A 120 -11.14 13.48 -2.86
CA SER A 120 -10.55 14.35 -3.89
C SER A 120 -10.70 13.74 -5.29
N LEU A 121 -10.45 12.44 -5.44
CA LEU A 121 -10.61 11.72 -6.69
C LEU A 121 -12.07 11.72 -7.17
N LEU A 122 -13.02 11.52 -6.24
CA LEU A 122 -14.45 11.58 -6.53
C LEU A 122 -14.85 12.96 -7.07
N LEU A 123 -14.38 14.04 -6.44
CA LEU A 123 -14.62 15.41 -6.93
C LEU A 123 -14.04 15.61 -8.33
N CYS A 124 -12.79 15.23 -8.57
CA CYS A 124 -12.16 15.34 -9.88
C CYS A 124 -12.93 14.58 -10.98
N LEU A 125 -13.44 13.38 -10.69
CA LEU A 125 -14.24 12.61 -11.64
C LEU A 125 -15.63 13.24 -11.87
N SER A 126 -16.24 13.78 -10.81
CA SER A 126 -17.50 14.52 -10.93
C SER A 126 -17.34 15.76 -11.82
N GLU A 127 -16.28 16.54 -11.63
CA GLU A 127 -15.93 17.69 -12.49
C GLU A 127 -15.65 17.25 -13.93
N ALA A 128 -14.88 16.15 -14.12
CA ALA A 128 -14.57 15.63 -15.46
C ALA A 128 -15.80 15.15 -16.23
N THR A 129 -16.86 14.74 -15.55
CA THR A 129 -18.12 14.26 -16.15
C THR A 129 -19.19 15.35 -16.22
N GLY A 130 -18.97 16.52 -15.62
CA GLY A 130 -19.86 17.68 -15.68
C GLY A 130 -19.85 18.36 -17.04
N SER A 131 -20.93 19.10 -17.33
CA SER A 131 -21.18 19.77 -18.64
C SER A 131 -20.54 21.16 -18.73
N ASP A 132 -19.72 21.57 -17.77
CA ASP A 132 -19.19 22.92 -17.70
C ASP A 132 -18.01 23.10 -18.69
N GLU A 133 -18.26 23.80 -19.79
CA GLU A 133 -17.27 24.06 -20.87
C GLU A 133 -16.11 24.96 -20.43
N LYS A 134 -16.22 25.61 -19.28
CA LYS A 134 -15.20 26.56 -18.77
C LYS A 134 -14.09 25.91 -17.95
N LEU A 135 -14.20 24.61 -17.61
CA LEU A 135 -13.19 23.94 -16.81
C LEU A 135 -11.97 23.56 -17.66
N ASP A 136 -10.79 23.79 -17.11
CA ASP A 136 -9.52 23.30 -17.68
C ASP A 136 -9.45 21.77 -17.56
N ARG A 137 -9.89 21.08 -18.62
CA ARG A 137 -9.88 19.61 -18.68
C ARG A 137 -8.48 19.03 -18.50
N GLY A 138 -7.43 19.74 -18.92
CA GLY A 138 -6.04 19.31 -18.73
C GLY A 138 -5.66 19.25 -17.26
N ALA A 139 -6.03 20.29 -16.49
CA ALA A 139 -5.79 20.33 -15.04
C ALA A 139 -6.57 19.23 -14.31
N ILE A 140 -7.83 18.98 -14.67
CA ILE A 140 -8.66 17.94 -14.04
C ILE A 140 -8.05 16.55 -14.28
N ILE A 141 -7.64 16.25 -15.53
CA ILE A 141 -6.99 14.97 -15.88
C ILE A 141 -5.68 14.78 -15.09
N SER A 142 -4.87 15.84 -15.00
CA SER A 142 -3.65 15.83 -14.19
C SER A 142 -3.95 15.53 -12.71
N ASN A 143 -5.03 16.12 -12.17
CA ASN A 143 -5.48 15.87 -10.81
C ASN A 143 -5.94 14.41 -10.60
N ILE A 144 -6.73 13.85 -11.54
CA ILE A 144 -7.15 12.44 -11.50
C ILE A 144 -5.94 11.52 -11.41
N THR A 145 -4.96 11.72 -12.30
CA THR A 145 -3.72 10.93 -12.32
C THR A 145 -2.93 11.07 -11.01
N ARG A 146 -2.84 12.29 -10.49
CA ARG A 146 -2.14 12.56 -9.22
C ARG A 146 -2.81 11.89 -8.03
N GLU A 147 -4.12 11.99 -7.90
CA GLU A 147 -4.85 11.36 -6.80
C GLU A 147 -4.82 9.83 -6.88
N ALA A 148 -4.92 9.26 -8.08
CA ALA A 148 -4.73 7.83 -8.29
C ALA A 148 -3.33 7.36 -7.88
N ASP A 149 -2.26 8.10 -8.26
CA ASP A 149 -0.87 7.84 -7.85
C ASP A 149 -0.67 8.00 -6.33
N ASN A 150 -1.38 8.94 -5.70
CA ASN A 150 -1.37 9.12 -4.25
C ASN A 150 -1.98 7.90 -3.53
N ILE A 151 -3.16 7.46 -3.98
CA ILE A 151 -3.82 6.29 -3.41
C ILE A 151 -2.96 5.03 -3.60
N GLN A 152 -2.41 4.80 -4.81
CA GLN A 152 -1.52 3.66 -5.07
C GLN A 152 -0.34 3.63 -4.10
N TRP A 153 0.29 4.77 -3.87
CA TRP A 153 1.43 4.87 -2.95
C TRP A 153 1.04 4.58 -1.49
N ILE A 154 -0.10 5.11 -1.01
CA ILE A 154 -0.58 4.82 0.35
C ILE A 154 -0.92 3.32 0.47
N VAL A 155 -1.54 2.73 -0.54
CA VAL A 155 -1.88 1.30 -0.57
C VAL A 155 -0.62 0.43 -0.52
N ASP A 156 0.47 0.82 -1.19
CA ASP A 156 1.76 0.13 -1.08
C ASP A 156 2.30 0.13 0.36
N ILE A 157 2.17 1.26 1.07
CA ILE A 157 2.54 1.37 2.49
C ILE A 157 1.65 0.46 3.34
N LEU A 158 0.32 0.50 3.15
CA LEU A 158 -0.63 -0.33 3.88
C LEU A 158 -0.37 -1.83 3.67
N ILE A 159 -0.05 -2.26 2.45
CA ILE A 159 0.31 -3.65 2.14
C ILE A 159 1.61 -4.03 2.84
N GLY A 160 2.63 -3.18 2.77
CA GLY A 160 3.92 -3.40 3.41
C GLY A 160 3.83 -3.53 4.93
N LYS A 161 2.98 -2.71 5.55
CA LYS A 161 2.71 -2.73 7.01
C LYS A 161 1.64 -3.76 7.41
N LYS A 162 1.08 -4.55 6.49
CA LYS A 162 0.00 -5.54 6.72
C LYS A 162 -1.29 -4.94 7.30
N MET A 163 -1.60 -3.71 6.90
CA MET A 163 -2.76 -2.93 7.37
C MET A 163 -3.80 -2.67 6.27
N SER A 164 -3.77 -3.40 5.15
CA SER A 164 -4.58 -3.08 3.97
C SER A 164 -5.99 -3.69 3.94
N ASP A 165 -6.35 -4.51 4.93
CA ASP A 165 -7.62 -5.23 5.00
C ASP A 165 -8.85 -4.31 4.98
N GLU A 166 -8.81 -3.22 5.71
CA GLU A 166 -9.89 -2.24 5.76
C GLU A 166 -9.95 -1.38 4.49
N PHE A 167 -8.79 -1.03 3.91
CA PHE A 167 -8.77 -0.32 2.63
C PHE A 167 -9.48 -1.12 1.52
N VAL A 168 -9.31 -2.43 1.49
CA VAL A 168 -10.03 -3.30 0.53
C VAL A 168 -11.54 -3.17 0.68
N LYS A 169 -12.05 -3.08 1.91
CA LYS A 169 -13.49 -2.85 2.18
C LYS A 169 -13.93 -1.48 1.67
N ILE A 170 -13.17 -0.44 2.05
CA ILE A 170 -13.43 0.94 1.59
C ILE A 170 -13.47 1.00 0.06
N TRP A 171 -12.50 0.35 -0.62
CA TRP A 171 -12.43 0.33 -2.07
C TRP A 171 -13.57 -0.44 -2.72
N ALA A 172 -13.99 -1.57 -2.13
CA ALA A 172 -15.12 -2.37 -2.58
C ALA A 172 -16.45 -1.59 -2.56
N GLU A 173 -16.60 -0.64 -1.65
CA GLU A 173 -17.81 0.16 -1.44
C GLU A 173 -17.89 1.39 -2.35
N GLN A 174 -16.85 1.71 -3.12
CA GLN A 174 -16.76 2.89 -3.97
C GLN A 174 -17.58 2.77 -5.27
N LYS A 175 -18.88 2.45 -5.17
CA LYS A 175 -19.78 2.27 -6.34
C LYS A 175 -20.00 3.55 -7.11
N GLU A 176 -20.11 4.69 -6.42
CA GLU A 176 -20.27 6.01 -7.06
C GLU A 176 -19.00 6.36 -7.85
N LEU A 177 -17.83 6.19 -7.26
CA LEU A 177 -16.55 6.40 -7.91
C LEU A 177 -16.41 5.51 -9.17
N ALA A 178 -16.80 4.24 -9.09
CA ALA A 178 -16.78 3.31 -10.21
C ALA A 178 -17.75 3.75 -11.33
N THR A 179 -18.91 4.28 -10.95
CA THR A 179 -19.89 4.81 -11.90
C THR A 179 -19.37 6.06 -12.62
N LEU A 180 -18.74 6.98 -11.92
CA LEU A 180 -18.12 8.17 -12.53
C LEU A 180 -16.92 7.78 -13.38
N HIS A 181 -16.10 6.86 -12.90
CA HIS A 181 -14.96 6.29 -13.62
C HIS A 181 -15.38 5.78 -15.02
N SER A 182 -16.48 5.03 -15.11
CA SER A 182 -16.96 4.49 -16.40
C SER A 182 -17.32 5.56 -17.45
N LYS A 183 -17.63 6.77 -17.02
CA LYS A 183 -17.99 7.91 -17.90
C LYS A 183 -16.77 8.68 -18.42
N VAL A 184 -15.61 8.52 -17.82
CA VAL A 184 -14.36 9.18 -18.23
C VAL A 184 -13.66 8.33 -19.28
N PRO A 185 -13.08 8.91 -20.35
CA PRO A 185 -12.32 8.16 -21.35
C PRO A 185 -11.16 7.36 -20.74
N THR A 186 -10.96 6.14 -21.21
CA THR A 186 -9.98 5.16 -20.69
C THR A 186 -8.55 5.70 -20.59
N VAL A 187 -8.15 6.54 -21.54
CA VAL A 187 -6.83 7.18 -21.57
C VAL A 187 -6.52 8.00 -20.30
N TYR A 188 -7.53 8.52 -19.64
CA TYR A 188 -7.40 9.39 -18.48
C TYR A 188 -7.66 8.68 -17.14
N ARG A 189 -8.40 7.56 -17.15
CA ARG A 189 -8.87 6.88 -15.95
C ARG A 189 -8.09 5.61 -15.59
N HIS A 190 -7.28 5.07 -16.51
CA HIS A 190 -6.61 3.77 -16.35
C HIS A 190 -5.67 3.69 -15.14
N GLU A 191 -5.17 4.82 -14.64
CA GLU A 191 -4.37 4.87 -13.41
C GLU A 191 -5.19 4.49 -12.17
N ILE A 192 -6.52 4.74 -12.16
CA ILE A 192 -7.41 4.32 -11.08
C ILE A 192 -7.55 2.80 -11.07
N SER A 193 -7.67 2.17 -12.24
CA SER A 193 -7.77 0.71 -12.36
C SER A 193 -6.52 -0.03 -11.88
N ARG A 194 -5.36 0.64 -11.83
CA ARG A 194 -4.12 0.09 -11.23
C ARG A 194 -4.28 -0.19 -9.74
N ILE A 195 -5.08 0.60 -9.01
CA ILE A 195 -5.34 0.36 -7.59
C ILE A 195 -5.99 -1.01 -7.42
N THR A 196 -7.01 -1.31 -8.23
CA THR A 196 -7.67 -2.62 -8.22
C THR A 196 -6.70 -3.75 -8.60
N ALA A 197 -5.86 -3.55 -9.60
CA ALA A 197 -4.83 -4.52 -9.98
C ALA A 197 -3.85 -4.79 -8.83
N GLN A 198 -3.40 -3.76 -8.14
CA GLN A 198 -2.52 -3.85 -6.97
C GLN A 198 -3.17 -4.63 -5.83
N LEU A 199 -4.46 -4.38 -5.54
CA LEU A 199 -5.21 -5.14 -4.54
C LEU A 199 -5.37 -6.62 -4.95
N CYS A 200 -5.67 -6.90 -6.22
CA CYS A 200 -5.74 -8.29 -6.73
C CYS A 200 -4.40 -9.01 -6.61
N ILE A 201 -3.28 -8.33 -6.87
CA ILE A 201 -1.95 -8.89 -6.67
C ILE A 201 -1.71 -9.19 -5.18
N GLY A 202 -2.04 -8.25 -4.29
CA GLY A 202 -1.87 -8.42 -2.85
C GLY A 202 -2.72 -9.56 -2.28
N ILE A 203 -3.98 -9.67 -2.69
CA ILE A 203 -4.89 -10.74 -2.29
C ILE A 203 -4.42 -12.09 -2.86
N GLY A 204 -4.12 -12.13 -4.16
CA GLY A 204 -3.71 -13.35 -4.84
C GLY A 204 -2.39 -13.94 -4.30
N ARG A 205 -1.49 -13.10 -3.81
CA ARG A 205 -0.23 -13.50 -3.17
C ARG A 205 -0.34 -13.77 -1.66
N GLY A 206 -1.52 -13.57 -1.07
CA GLY A 206 -1.73 -13.74 0.36
C GLY A 206 -1.12 -12.62 1.22
N HIS A 207 -0.73 -11.51 0.65
CA HIS A 207 -0.27 -10.32 1.39
C HIS A 207 -1.44 -9.56 2.03
N ILE A 208 -2.64 -9.70 1.46
CA ILE A 208 -3.88 -9.11 1.96
C ILE A 208 -4.85 -10.24 2.30
N LEU A 209 -5.28 -10.28 3.56
CA LEU A 209 -6.20 -11.30 4.06
C LEU A 209 -7.56 -10.66 4.38
N VAL A 210 -8.54 -10.88 3.50
CA VAL A 210 -9.90 -10.38 3.68
C VAL A 210 -10.93 -11.50 3.43
N PRO A 211 -12.13 -11.45 4.03
CA PRO A 211 -13.21 -12.40 3.80
C PRO A 211 -13.57 -12.53 2.33
N LYS A 212 -14.11 -13.70 1.94
CA LYS A 212 -14.51 -13.98 0.55
C LYS A 212 -15.56 -13.00 0.01
N GLU A 213 -16.45 -12.52 0.87
CA GLU A 213 -17.49 -11.53 0.55
C GLU A 213 -16.86 -10.22 0.09
N ILE A 214 -15.81 -9.75 0.78
CA ILE A 214 -15.08 -8.53 0.43
C ILE A 214 -14.29 -8.71 -0.87
N ARG A 215 -13.62 -9.88 -1.05
CA ARG A 215 -12.91 -10.18 -2.31
C ARG A 215 -13.86 -10.15 -3.51
N PHE A 216 -15.03 -10.76 -3.35
CA PHE A 216 -16.05 -10.75 -4.39
C PHE A 216 -16.61 -9.35 -4.63
N SER A 217 -16.84 -8.56 -3.58
CA SER A 217 -17.33 -7.19 -3.68
C SER A 217 -16.36 -6.29 -4.46
N VAL A 218 -15.04 -6.39 -4.20
CA VAL A 218 -14.03 -5.66 -4.99
C VAL A 218 -14.13 -6.01 -6.47
N LEU A 219 -14.18 -7.30 -6.79
CA LEU A 219 -14.27 -7.74 -8.18
C LEU A 219 -15.60 -7.31 -8.81
N SER A 220 -16.72 -7.42 -8.10
CA SER A 220 -18.03 -7.00 -8.59
C SER A 220 -18.11 -5.50 -8.89
N THR A 221 -17.37 -4.68 -8.13
CA THR A 221 -17.37 -3.22 -8.31
C THR A 221 -16.39 -2.78 -9.39
N TRP A 222 -15.19 -3.40 -9.46
CA TRP A 222 -14.06 -2.83 -10.21
C TRP A 222 -13.52 -3.68 -11.35
N LEU A 223 -13.93 -4.95 -11.46
CA LEU A 223 -13.34 -5.85 -12.46
C LEU A 223 -13.65 -5.41 -13.89
N GLU A 224 -14.85 -4.91 -14.11
CA GLU A 224 -15.27 -4.36 -15.39
C GLU A 224 -14.36 -3.19 -15.84
N ALA A 225 -14.13 -2.24 -14.93
CA ALA A 225 -13.22 -1.13 -15.13
C ALA A 225 -11.78 -1.60 -15.44
N LEU A 226 -11.30 -2.59 -14.69
CA LEU A 226 -9.97 -3.17 -14.92
C LEU A 226 -9.85 -3.82 -16.31
N TYR A 227 -10.86 -4.54 -16.76
CA TYR A 227 -10.87 -5.16 -18.08
C TYR A 227 -10.87 -4.12 -19.20
N GLU A 228 -11.64 -3.05 -19.05
CA GLU A 228 -11.68 -1.99 -20.06
C GLU A 228 -10.37 -1.21 -20.17
N ASP A 229 -9.74 -0.96 -19.05
CA ASP A 229 -8.56 -0.11 -18.97
C ASP A 229 -7.24 -0.89 -19.19
N PHE A 230 -7.29 -2.23 -19.18
CA PHE A 230 -6.09 -3.09 -19.23
C PHE A 230 -5.19 -2.80 -20.44
N GLY A 231 -5.77 -2.62 -21.61
CA GLY A 231 -5.03 -2.29 -22.82
C GLY A 231 -4.23 -0.97 -22.69
N TRP A 232 -4.81 0.06 -22.04
CA TRP A 232 -4.14 1.32 -21.77
C TRP A 232 -3.08 1.19 -20.67
N MET A 233 -3.38 0.46 -19.59
CA MET A 233 -2.42 0.18 -18.51
C MET A 233 -1.15 -0.48 -19.06
N ARG A 234 -1.27 -1.35 -20.04
CA ARG A 234 -0.16 -2.04 -20.70
C ARG A 234 0.68 -1.11 -21.57
N ARG A 235 0.05 -0.17 -22.27
CA ARG A 235 0.71 0.77 -23.20
C ARG A 235 1.21 2.05 -22.55
N ALA A 236 0.81 2.32 -21.32
CA ALA A 236 1.20 3.53 -20.60
C ALA A 236 2.71 3.57 -20.33
N SER A 237 3.25 4.78 -20.17
CA SER A 237 4.68 5.03 -19.93
C SER A 237 5.23 4.37 -18.67
N ARG A 238 4.39 4.13 -17.66
CA ARG A 238 4.65 3.24 -16.51
C ARG A 238 4.10 1.85 -16.85
N ALA A 239 4.81 1.10 -17.67
CA ALA A 239 4.39 -0.25 -18.02
C ALA A 239 4.17 -1.08 -16.75
N VAL A 240 2.98 -1.65 -16.63
CA VAL A 240 2.67 -2.58 -15.55
C VAL A 240 3.20 -3.95 -15.95
N ASP A 241 3.74 -4.70 -15.00
CA ASP A 241 4.04 -6.10 -15.25
C ASP A 241 2.73 -6.85 -15.52
N ARG A 242 2.47 -7.09 -16.81
CA ARG A 242 1.29 -7.78 -17.31
C ARG A 242 1.07 -9.11 -16.60
N LYS A 243 2.13 -9.92 -16.51
CA LYS A 243 2.08 -11.26 -15.92
C LYS A 243 1.71 -11.18 -14.43
N LEU A 244 2.24 -10.20 -13.74
CA LEU A 244 1.97 -9.98 -12.32
C LEU A 244 0.49 -9.69 -12.07
N ILE A 245 -0.15 -8.86 -12.92
CA ILE A 245 -1.58 -8.58 -12.81
C ILE A 245 -2.41 -9.82 -13.17
N GLU A 246 -2.09 -10.49 -14.26
CA GLU A 246 -2.80 -11.68 -14.72
C GLU A 246 -2.74 -12.81 -13.70
N ASP A 247 -1.56 -13.05 -13.12
CA ASP A 247 -1.37 -14.05 -12.05
C ASP A 247 -2.12 -13.63 -10.76
N GLY A 248 -2.00 -12.37 -10.33
CA GLY A 248 -2.68 -11.86 -9.14
C GLY A 248 -4.19 -11.92 -9.26
N LEU A 249 -4.73 -11.50 -10.40
CA LEU A 249 -6.16 -11.58 -10.69
C LEU A 249 -6.65 -13.04 -10.73
N SER A 250 -5.92 -13.91 -11.42
CA SER A 250 -6.21 -15.35 -11.49
C SER A 250 -6.28 -15.97 -10.10
N GLN A 251 -5.28 -15.72 -9.26
CA GLN A 251 -5.25 -16.24 -7.90
C GLN A 251 -6.39 -15.68 -7.06
N THR A 252 -6.66 -14.38 -7.14
CA THR A 252 -7.79 -13.76 -6.41
C THR A 252 -9.11 -14.41 -6.77
N ILE A 253 -9.41 -14.61 -8.06
CA ILE A 253 -10.63 -15.28 -8.53
C ILE A 253 -10.72 -16.71 -7.99
N LEU A 254 -9.62 -17.46 -8.03
CA LEU A 254 -9.58 -18.86 -7.56
C LEU A 254 -9.75 -19.00 -6.05
N THR A 255 -9.65 -17.93 -5.27
CA THR A 255 -9.97 -17.91 -3.83
C THR A 255 -11.46 -17.74 -3.52
N LEU A 256 -12.30 -17.48 -4.52
CA LEU A 256 -13.75 -17.33 -4.37
C LEU A 256 -14.49 -18.69 -4.38
N PRO A 257 -15.72 -18.76 -3.87
CA PRO A 257 -16.60 -19.91 -4.06
C PRO A 257 -16.84 -20.21 -5.56
N LEU A 258 -17.07 -21.48 -5.90
CA LEU A 258 -17.15 -21.96 -7.27
C LEU A 258 -18.19 -21.22 -8.13
N LEU A 259 -19.36 -20.91 -7.58
CA LEU A 259 -20.40 -20.14 -8.27
C LEU A 259 -19.97 -18.71 -8.60
N GLN A 260 -19.22 -18.07 -7.69
CA GLN A 260 -18.69 -16.73 -7.93
C GLN A 260 -17.55 -16.75 -8.97
N GLN A 261 -16.69 -17.80 -8.92
CA GLN A 261 -15.69 -18.03 -9.97
C GLN A 261 -16.36 -18.18 -11.33
N GLN A 262 -17.44 -18.95 -11.41
CA GLN A 262 -18.21 -19.14 -12.65
C GLN A 262 -18.69 -17.81 -13.24
N SER A 263 -19.36 -16.99 -12.44
CA SER A 263 -19.87 -15.69 -12.88
C SER A 263 -18.77 -14.79 -13.45
N VAL A 264 -17.65 -14.70 -12.73
CA VAL A 264 -16.51 -13.87 -13.12
C VAL A 264 -15.84 -14.40 -14.40
N LEU A 265 -15.59 -15.72 -14.46
CA LEU A 265 -14.84 -16.33 -15.55
C LEU A 265 -15.65 -16.44 -16.86
N LEU A 266 -16.97 -16.59 -16.80
CA LEU A 266 -17.82 -16.56 -18.00
C LEU A 266 -17.88 -15.14 -18.61
N ASN A 267 -17.96 -14.10 -17.77
CA ASN A 267 -17.87 -12.72 -18.25
C ASN A 267 -16.50 -12.45 -18.88
N TRP A 268 -15.42 -12.89 -18.23
CA TRP A 268 -14.06 -12.77 -18.79
C TRP A 268 -13.94 -13.48 -20.14
N PHE A 269 -14.47 -14.70 -20.27
CA PHE A 269 -14.38 -15.51 -21.48
C PHE A 269 -14.99 -14.80 -22.69
N ASP A 270 -16.20 -14.24 -22.53
CA ASP A 270 -16.85 -13.46 -23.56
C ASP A 270 -16.01 -12.24 -23.99
N ARG A 271 -15.46 -11.53 -23.01
CA ARG A 271 -14.59 -10.37 -23.26
C ARG A 271 -13.29 -10.72 -23.94
N PHE A 272 -12.64 -11.79 -23.49
CA PHE A 272 -11.38 -12.23 -24.04
C PHE A 272 -11.52 -12.64 -25.52
N LEU A 273 -12.62 -13.28 -25.88
CA LEU A 273 -12.93 -13.59 -27.27
C LEU A 273 -13.12 -12.32 -28.15
N ASN A 274 -13.63 -11.25 -27.57
CA ASN A 274 -13.92 -10.02 -28.32
C ASN A 274 -12.78 -8.99 -28.31
N LYS A 275 -11.95 -8.94 -27.25
CA LYS A 275 -10.90 -7.93 -27.07
C LYS A 275 -9.48 -8.48 -27.19
N GLY A 276 -9.30 -9.79 -27.13
CA GLY A 276 -7.99 -10.45 -27.24
C GLY A 276 -6.99 -9.89 -26.22
N ASP A 277 -5.83 -9.43 -26.71
CA ASP A 277 -4.71 -8.93 -25.90
C ASP A 277 -5.02 -7.66 -25.06
N ASP A 278 -6.08 -6.95 -25.34
CA ASP A 278 -6.52 -5.79 -24.54
C ASP A 278 -7.33 -6.22 -23.29
N CYS A 279 -7.54 -7.54 -23.11
CA CYS A 279 -8.07 -8.15 -21.89
C CYS A 279 -6.99 -8.92 -21.15
N PRO A 280 -6.96 -8.94 -19.80
CA PRO A 280 -6.00 -9.76 -19.06
C PRO A 280 -6.17 -11.24 -19.41
N ASN A 281 -5.06 -11.95 -19.62
CA ASN A 281 -5.10 -13.38 -19.91
C ASN A 281 -5.14 -14.20 -18.63
N ILE A 282 -6.33 -14.61 -18.22
CA ILE A 282 -6.56 -15.48 -17.05
C ILE A 282 -7.02 -16.91 -17.44
N GLN A 283 -6.64 -17.37 -18.62
CA GLN A 283 -6.96 -18.72 -19.10
C GLN A 283 -6.62 -19.82 -18.09
N LYS A 284 -5.52 -19.68 -17.36
CA LYS A 284 -5.11 -20.63 -16.32
C LYS A 284 -6.14 -20.73 -15.19
N ALA A 285 -6.74 -19.61 -14.77
CA ALA A 285 -7.81 -19.63 -13.77
C ALA A 285 -9.08 -20.28 -14.32
N PHE A 286 -9.43 -20.00 -15.58
CA PHE A 286 -10.56 -20.62 -16.27
C PHE A 286 -10.39 -22.14 -16.36
N GLU A 287 -9.21 -22.62 -16.76
CA GLU A 287 -8.89 -24.05 -16.85
C GLU A 287 -9.01 -24.77 -15.48
N ILE A 288 -8.49 -24.14 -14.41
CA ILE A 288 -8.58 -24.70 -13.05
C ILE A 288 -10.04 -24.76 -12.60
N TRP A 289 -10.81 -23.68 -12.80
CA TRP A 289 -12.22 -23.63 -12.49
C TRP A 289 -13.00 -24.70 -13.27
N TRP A 290 -12.75 -24.85 -14.59
CA TRP A 290 -13.41 -25.84 -15.45
C TRP A 290 -13.20 -27.26 -14.92
N ARG A 291 -11.96 -27.58 -14.58
CA ARG A 291 -11.65 -28.91 -14.00
C ARG A 291 -12.37 -29.15 -12.67
N ARG A 292 -12.48 -28.15 -11.83
CA ARG A 292 -13.19 -28.23 -10.55
C ARG A 292 -14.70 -28.37 -10.74
N ALA A 293 -15.26 -27.63 -11.70
CA ALA A 293 -16.71 -27.59 -11.91
C ALA A 293 -17.25 -28.82 -12.63
N PHE A 294 -16.50 -29.34 -13.63
CA PHE A 294 -17.04 -30.38 -14.54
C PHE A 294 -16.32 -31.72 -14.45
N ILE A 295 -15.05 -31.77 -14.09
CA ILE A 295 -14.28 -33.02 -14.10
C ILE A 295 -14.28 -33.67 -12.72
N ARG A 296 -14.11 -32.93 -11.65
CA ARG A 296 -14.06 -33.50 -10.29
C ARG A 296 -15.42 -33.91 -9.72
N GLN A 297 -16.54 -33.35 -10.21
CA GLN A 297 -17.86 -33.76 -9.77
C GLN A 297 -18.23 -35.21 -10.19
N TYR A 298 -17.59 -35.71 -11.26
CA TYR A 298 -17.81 -37.12 -11.69
C TYR A 298 -17.00 -38.14 -10.89
N SER A 299 -16.08 -37.71 -10.02
CA SER A 299 -15.23 -38.61 -9.22
C SER A 299 -15.67 -38.77 -7.77
N ALA A 300 -16.71 -38.06 -7.34
CA ALA A 300 -17.25 -38.16 -5.98
C ALA A 300 -18.40 -39.17 -5.93
N GLU A 301 -18.12 -40.48 -6.00
CA GLU A 301 -18.95 -41.43 -5.29
C GLU A 301 -18.84 -41.17 -3.78
N PRO A 302 -19.94 -41.18 -3.03
CA PRO A 302 -19.89 -40.95 -1.60
C PRO A 302 -19.25 -42.15 -0.91
N GLU A 303 -17.93 -42.18 -0.78
CA GLU A 303 -17.31 -42.99 0.25
C GLU A 303 -17.71 -42.42 1.62
N ASN A 304 -18.61 -43.16 2.27
CA ASN A 304 -18.98 -43.02 3.65
C ASN A 304 -17.74 -43.25 4.56
N SER A 305 -16.83 -42.31 4.64
CA SER A 305 -15.76 -42.33 5.63
C SER A 305 -16.20 -41.50 6.83
N GLN A 306 -16.88 -42.17 7.75
CA GLN A 306 -17.01 -41.71 9.13
C GLN A 306 -15.59 -41.53 9.70
N LEU A 307 -15.14 -40.28 9.82
CA LEU A 307 -14.01 -39.92 10.66
C LEU A 307 -14.41 -40.10 12.13
N GLN A 308 -14.21 -41.31 12.66
CA GLN A 308 -14.22 -41.55 14.12
C GLN A 308 -12.97 -40.89 14.71
N ILE A 309 -13.16 -39.75 15.31
CA ILE A 309 -12.17 -39.15 16.20
C ILE A 309 -12.22 -39.91 17.52
N THR A 310 -11.35 -40.88 17.70
CA THR A 310 -11.12 -41.51 19.01
C THR A 310 -10.35 -40.54 19.87
N LEU A 311 -11.04 -39.90 20.82
CA LEU A 311 -10.40 -39.22 21.95
C LEU A 311 -9.76 -40.31 22.82
N SER A 312 -8.43 -40.38 22.81
CA SER A 312 -7.70 -41.21 23.77
C SER A 312 -7.72 -40.51 25.13
N ASP A 313 -8.38 -41.16 26.10
CA ASP A 313 -8.34 -40.82 27.50
C ASP A 313 -6.90 -40.89 28.02
N TYR A 314 -6.41 -39.82 28.64
CA TYR A 314 -5.22 -39.87 29.46
C TYR A 314 -5.61 -40.40 30.84
N PRO A 315 -4.94 -41.41 31.36
CA PRO A 315 -5.09 -41.82 32.76
C PRO A 315 -4.32 -40.90 33.68
N SER A 316 -4.93 -40.63 34.80
CA SER A 316 -4.50 -39.87 36.00
C SER A 316 -3.11 -40.20 36.55
#